data_217fd7f3dac0be585b5775ddb85e86df
#
_entry.id   217fd7f3dac0be585b5775ddb85e86df
#
_cell.length_a   1.000
_cell.length_b   1.000
_cell.length_c   1.000
_cell.angle_alpha   90.00
_cell.angle_beta   90.00
_cell.angle_gamma   90.00
#
_symmetry.space_group_name_H-M   'P 1'
#
loop_
_entity.id
_entity.type
_entity.pdbx_description
1 polymer ?
#
loop_
_entity_poly.entity_id
_entity_poly.type
_entity_poly.pdbx_seq_one_letter_code
_entity_poly.pdbx_strand_id
1 'polypeptide(L)'
;MRHRNFGVHVCDEDRATPGYTLFSPINGQSTFLIGLRGEVVNRWEHALTSTYGYLLESGNLLWSGKLTEGPQHMGGRGGLLREYDWTGKVVWEHRHVGQHHDFRRLPNGNTIFLGWEVVPLEIERRIPGGLPNTRHPNDCMYGDFIYEITPDGRVEWEWHACRDMEVEKYPISPSQRRDEFAHANAISPLSSGGILISFRRLNTIGVIDRQTRKMKWEHRDDSWGMQHDCEPLANGNITLFANGCNIAINPFSRAIELDPRTYQTVWEYRGKPSYTFFSPHISGVQRLCSGNTLICEGQWGRLFEVTPAGDIVWEYVSPFMGPDRNGDPSNEVFRAYRYAVESPQILNRVKCIYT
;
A
#
# COMPACT_ATOMS: atom_id res chain seq x y z
N MET A 1 21.83 -2.17 2.41
CA MET A 1 21.07 -3.29 1.84
C MET A 1 21.22 -4.53 2.72
N ARG A 2 20.12 -5.14 3.16
CA ARG A 2 20.13 -6.31 4.06
C ARG A 2 20.48 -7.61 3.30
N HIS A 3 19.91 -7.76 2.11
CA HIS A 3 20.16 -8.92 1.24
C HIS A 3 21.24 -8.59 0.21
N ARG A 4 22.22 -9.45 0.06
CA ARG A 4 23.33 -9.29 -0.92
C ARG A 4 23.11 -10.12 -2.19
N ASN A 5 22.26 -11.13 -2.11
CA ASN A 5 21.88 -11.97 -3.25
C ASN A 5 20.53 -11.53 -3.78
N PHE A 6 20.41 -11.41 -5.09
CA PHE A 6 19.19 -11.03 -5.80
C PHE A 6 18.63 -12.22 -6.58
N GLY A 7 17.37 -12.06 -7.03
CA GLY A 7 16.67 -13.08 -7.78
C GLY A 7 15.91 -14.06 -6.88
N VAL A 8 15.58 -15.22 -7.42
CA VAL A 8 14.81 -16.27 -6.74
C VAL A 8 15.71 -17.07 -5.80
N HIS A 9 15.31 -17.17 -4.55
CA HIS A 9 16.01 -17.93 -3.50
C HIS A 9 15.30 -19.23 -3.16
N VAL A 10 13.95 -19.22 -3.22
CA VAL A 10 13.10 -20.39 -3.00
C VAL A 10 12.06 -20.43 -4.11
N CYS A 11 11.85 -21.60 -4.70
CA CYS A 11 10.78 -21.85 -5.65
C CYS A 11 10.36 -23.31 -5.59
N ASP A 12 9.35 -23.57 -4.75
CA ASP A 12 8.66 -24.86 -4.66
C ASP A 12 7.44 -24.79 -5.60
N GLU A 13 7.63 -25.17 -6.86
CA GLU A 13 6.62 -25.02 -7.91
C GLU A 13 5.35 -25.83 -7.64
N ASP A 14 5.43 -26.89 -6.83
CA ASP A 14 4.27 -27.72 -6.47
C ASP A 14 3.37 -27.03 -5.42
N ARG A 15 3.93 -26.16 -4.58
CA ARG A 15 3.21 -25.52 -3.50
C ARG A 15 3.05 -24.01 -3.69
N ALA A 16 3.85 -23.36 -4.51
CA ALA A 16 3.72 -21.94 -4.84
C ALA A 16 2.53 -21.72 -5.77
N THR A 17 1.82 -20.60 -5.58
CA THR A 17 0.69 -20.25 -6.45
C THR A 17 1.17 -19.87 -7.84
N PRO A 18 0.78 -20.60 -8.91
CA PRO A 18 1.14 -20.24 -10.28
C PRO A 18 0.64 -18.84 -10.64
N GLY A 19 1.51 -18.03 -11.25
CA GLY A 19 1.14 -16.66 -11.63
C GLY A 19 2.33 -15.75 -11.80
N TYR A 20 2.01 -14.46 -11.96
CA TYR A 20 2.99 -13.42 -12.23
C TYR A 20 2.92 -12.33 -11.16
N THR A 21 4.08 -11.88 -10.70
CA THR A 21 4.19 -10.88 -9.63
C THR A 21 4.57 -9.53 -10.19
N LEU A 22 3.71 -8.53 -9.94
CA LEU A 22 3.91 -7.13 -10.32
C LEU A 22 4.48 -6.35 -9.15
N PHE A 23 5.49 -5.52 -9.41
CA PHE A 23 6.02 -4.55 -8.45
C PHE A 23 6.77 -3.41 -9.15
N SER A 24 6.92 -2.29 -8.44
CA SER A 24 7.75 -1.15 -8.85
C SER A 24 8.77 -0.86 -7.75
N PRO A 25 10.07 -0.77 -8.04
CA PRO A 25 11.02 -0.19 -7.10
C PRO A 25 10.64 1.26 -6.81
N ILE A 26 10.60 1.64 -5.54
CA ILE A 26 10.31 3.03 -5.15
C ILE A 26 11.36 3.95 -5.76
N ASN A 27 10.91 5.08 -6.30
CA ASN A 27 11.74 6.04 -7.04
C ASN A 27 12.43 5.48 -8.30
N GLY A 28 12.18 4.22 -8.67
CA GLY A 28 12.56 3.69 -9.98
C GLY A 28 11.64 4.22 -11.08
N GLN A 29 12.04 4.04 -12.33
CA GLN A 29 11.28 4.48 -13.52
C GLN A 29 10.69 3.31 -14.30
N SER A 30 10.52 2.16 -13.67
CA SER A 30 9.94 0.98 -14.30
C SER A 30 9.04 0.21 -13.34
N THR A 31 8.00 -0.41 -13.89
CA THR A 31 7.20 -1.43 -13.23
C THR A 31 7.46 -2.77 -13.90
N PHE A 32 7.66 -3.81 -13.12
CA PHE A 32 8.03 -5.14 -13.61
C PHE A 32 6.92 -6.15 -13.31
N LEU A 33 6.66 -7.01 -14.28
CA LEU A 33 5.87 -8.23 -14.10
C LEU A 33 6.82 -9.42 -14.29
N ILE A 34 6.97 -10.24 -13.26
CA ILE A 34 7.90 -11.39 -13.27
C ILE A 34 7.16 -12.71 -13.08
N GLY A 35 7.70 -13.78 -13.65
CA GLY A 35 7.25 -15.15 -13.38
C GLY A 35 7.87 -15.71 -12.09
N LEU A 36 7.50 -16.97 -11.75
CA LEU A 36 7.99 -17.64 -10.53
C LEU A 36 9.51 -17.85 -10.52
N ARG A 37 10.14 -18.00 -11.68
CA ARG A 37 11.60 -18.16 -11.80
C ARG A 37 12.34 -16.82 -11.86
N GLY A 38 11.62 -15.69 -11.69
CA GLY A 38 12.17 -14.34 -11.67
C GLY A 38 12.40 -13.71 -13.05
N GLU A 39 12.00 -14.39 -14.12
CA GLU A 39 12.07 -13.86 -15.48
C GLU A 39 11.08 -12.68 -15.65
N VAL A 40 11.52 -11.61 -16.30
CA VAL A 40 10.69 -10.46 -16.61
C VAL A 40 9.81 -10.79 -17.82
N VAL A 41 8.50 -10.85 -17.62
CA VAL A 41 7.52 -11.17 -18.69
C VAL A 41 6.90 -9.91 -19.31
N ASN A 42 6.84 -8.82 -18.55
CA ASN A 42 6.51 -7.49 -19.07
C ASN A 42 7.18 -6.39 -18.23
N ARG A 43 7.38 -5.23 -18.84
CA ARG A 43 7.98 -4.05 -18.22
C ARG A 43 7.34 -2.80 -18.78
N TRP A 44 6.93 -1.90 -17.89
CA TRP A 44 6.44 -0.56 -18.26
C TRP A 44 7.46 0.48 -17.82
N GLU A 45 7.83 1.35 -18.77
CA GLU A 45 8.74 2.48 -18.50
C GLU A 45 7.95 3.75 -18.21
N HIS A 46 8.46 4.53 -17.27
CA HIS A 46 7.80 5.73 -16.78
C HIS A 46 8.71 6.95 -16.92
N ALA A 47 8.12 8.10 -17.31
CA ALA A 47 8.85 9.37 -17.36
C ALA A 47 9.13 9.96 -15.95
N LEU A 48 8.31 9.57 -14.96
CA LEU A 48 8.47 9.97 -13.56
C LEU A 48 8.84 8.77 -12.69
N THR A 49 9.35 9.05 -11.50
CA THR A 49 9.66 8.00 -10.54
C THR A 49 8.39 7.40 -9.94
N SER A 50 8.40 6.07 -9.79
CA SER A 50 7.26 5.29 -9.32
C SER A 50 7.05 5.40 -7.81
N THR A 51 5.77 5.33 -7.41
CA THR A 51 5.39 4.86 -6.07
C THR A 51 5.03 3.38 -6.15
N TYR A 52 3.92 3.04 -6.80
CA TYR A 52 3.53 1.68 -7.13
C TYR A 52 2.44 1.67 -8.21
N GLY A 53 2.04 0.47 -8.66
CA GLY A 53 0.91 0.26 -9.55
C GLY A 53 0.32 -1.14 -9.39
N TYR A 54 -0.83 -1.38 -10.02
CA TYR A 54 -1.48 -2.68 -10.07
C TYR A 54 -2.22 -2.86 -11.39
N LEU A 55 -2.47 -4.12 -11.80
CA LEU A 55 -3.17 -4.41 -13.04
C LEU A 55 -4.69 -4.35 -12.83
N LEU A 56 -5.37 -3.64 -13.74
CA LEU A 56 -6.81 -3.66 -13.88
C LEU A 56 -7.27 -4.96 -14.57
N GLU A 57 -8.53 -5.33 -14.48
CA GLU A 57 -9.08 -6.49 -15.17
C GLU A 57 -8.90 -6.43 -16.70
N SER A 58 -8.83 -5.22 -17.26
CA SER A 58 -8.44 -4.98 -18.65
C SER A 58 -7.02 -5.43 -18.99
N GLY A 59 -6.18 -5.72 -18.01
CA GLY A 59 -4.75 -5.95 -18.14
C GLY A 59 -3.92 -4.67 -18.23
N ASN A 60 -4.54 -3.51 -18.19
CA ASN A 60 -3.84 -2.24 -18.13
C ASN A 60 -3.22 -2.03 -16.74
N LEU A 61 -2.07 -1.35 -16.71
CA LEU A 61 -1.41 -0.96 -15.47
C LEU A 61 -1.96 0.40 -15.01
N LEU A 62 -2.64 0.44 -13.85
CA LEU A 62 -2.91 1.69 -13.15
C LEU A 62 -1.75 1.97 -12.18
N TRP A 63 -1.14 3.15 -12.31
CA TRP A 63 0.14 3.49 -11.71
C TRP A 63 0.15 4.90 -11.14
N SER A 64 0.95 5.12 -10.09
CA SER A 64 1.21 6.45 -9.51
C SER A 64 2.68 6.82 -9.60
N GLY A 65 2.92 8.05 -10.08
CA GLY A 65 4.23 8.67 -10.17
C GLY A 65 4.36 9.94 -9.35
N LYS A 66 5.60 10.23 -8.94
CA LYS A 66 5.90 11.40 -8.12
C LYS A 66 6.02 12.66 -8.96
N LEU A 67 5.20 13.65 -8.63
CA LEU A 67 5.40 15.03 -9.10
C LEU A 67 6.47 15.73 -8.27
N THR A 68 7.12 16.73 -8.84
CA THR A 68 8.05 17.63 -8.14
C THR A 68 7.33 18.63 -7.24
N GLU A 69 6.08 18.95 -7.59
CA GLU A 69 5.20 19.86 -6.86
C GLU A 69 4.47 19.12 -5.71
N GLY A 70 3.77 19.87 -4.88
CA GLY A 70 3.01 19.36 -3.73
C GLY A 70 3.79 19.35 -2.43
N PRO A 71 3.23 18.79 -1.34
CA PRO A 71 3.85 18.76 -0.04
C PRO A 71 5.20 18.06 -0.07
N GLN A 72 6.27 18.79 0.31
CA GLN A 72 7.63 18.25 0.39
C GLN A 72 7.85 17.56 1.75
N HIS A 73 8.89 16.75 1.87
CA HIS A 73 9.28 16.08 3.12
C HIS A 73 8.26 15.08 3.69
N MET A 74 7.20 14.75 2.90
CA MET A 74 6.17 13.78 3.28
C MET A 74 6.46 12.40 2.66
N GLY A 75 6.21 11.32 3.40
CA GLY A 75 6.32 9.95 2.88
C GLY A 75 5.11 9.58 2.01
N GLY A 76 5.32 8.79 0.93
CA GLY A 76 4.23 8.30 0.09
C GLY A 76 3.74 9.26 -1.01
N ARG A 77 4.48 10.34 -1.27
CA ARG A 77 4.14 11.30 -2.34
C ARG A 77 3.96 10.62 -3.68
N GLY A 78 2.91 11.02 -4.40
CA GLY A 78 2.62 10.67 -5.78
C GLY A 78 2.37 11.93 -6.61
N GLY A 79 1.12 12.14 -7.01
CA GLY A 79 0.66 13.34 -7.70
C GLY A 79 0.20 13.11 -9.13
N LEU A 80 0.67 12.06 -9.79
CA LEU A 80 0.25 11.67 -11.12
C LEU A 80 -0.28 10.24 -11.10
N LEU A 81 -1.55 10.06 -11.43
CA LEU A 81 -2.14 8.75 -11.71
C LEU A 81 -2.17 8.52 -13.21
N ARG A 82 -1.70 7.36 -13.68
CA ARG A 82 -1.74 6.97 -15.09
C ARG A 82 -2.24 5.55 -15.26
N GLU A 83 -2.98 5.35 -16.33
CA GLU A 83 -3.28 4.03 -16.86
C GLU A 83 -2.48 3.82 -18.14
N TYR A 84 -1.70 2.75 -18.16
CA TYR A 84 -0.94 2.30 -19.33
C TYR A 84 -1.58 1.03 -19.88
N ASP A 85 -1.69 0.91 -21.20
CA ASP A 85 -2.01 -0.37 -21.80
C ASP A 85 -0.84 -1.38 -21.63
N TRP A 86 -1.05 -2.61 -22.10
CA TRP A 86 -0.04 -3.66 -21.99
C TRP A 86 1.28 -3.32 -22.70
N THR A 87 1.24 -2.47 -23.71
CA THR A 87 2.41 -2.06 -24.50
C THR A 87 3.15 -0.86 -23.93
N GLY A 88 2.63 -0.25 -22.85
CA GLY A 88 3.19 0.94 -22.23
C GLY A 88 2.66 2.27 -22.77
N LYS A 89 1.62 2.26 -23.64
CA LYS A 89 0.96 3.49 -24.10
C LYS A 89 0.05 4.02 -23.00
N VAL A 90 0.14 5.32 -22.72
CA VAL A 90 -0.77 6.01 -21.80
C VAL A 90 -2.17 6.09 -22.42
N VAL A 91 -3.18 5.59 -21.72
CA VAL A 91 -4.59 5.61 -22.12
C VAL A 91 -5.46 6.51 -21.25
N TRP A 92 -5.00 6.83 -20.04
CA TRP A 92 -5.64 7.78 -19.14
C TRP A 92 -4.63 8.38 -18.17
N GLU A 93 -4.85 9.63 -17.76
CA GLU A 93 -4.10 10.24 -16.66
C GLU A 93 -4.94 11.25 -15.88
N HIS A 94 -4.58 11.42 -14.60
CA HIS A 94 -5.09 12.45 -13.72
C HIS A 94 -3.96 13.01 -12.86
N ARG A 95 -3.97 14.34 -12.67
CA ARG A 95 -2.94 15.06 -11.93
C ARG A 95 -3.54 15.78 -10.73
N HIS A 96 -3.04 15.46 -9.54
CA HIS A 96 -3.41 16.15 -8.31
C HIS A 96 -2.19 16.22 -7.38
N VAL A 97 -1.65 17.41 -7.17
CA VAL A 97 -0.37 17.63 -6.44
C VAL A 97 -0.36 17.09 -5.00
N GLY A 98 -1.51 16.95 -4.37
CA GLY A 98 -1.65 16.36 -3.05
C GLY A 98 -1.82 14.84 -3.04
N GLN A 99 -1.96 14.16 -4.21
CA GLN A 99 -2.17 12.71 -4.22
C GLN A 99 -0.99 11.98 -3.57
N HIS A 100 -1.30 10.99 -2.72
CA HIS A 100 -0.32 10.19 -2.03
C HIS A 100 -0.79 8.74 -1.83
N HIS A 101 0.14 7.87 -1.47
CA HIS A 101 -0.02 6.47 -1.08
C HIS A 101 -0.93 5.68 -2.01
N ASP A 102 -2.27 5.72 -1.86
CA ASP A 102 -3.15 4.72 -2.42
C ASP A 102 -4.23 5.29 -3.36
N PHE A 103 -4.67 4.46 -4.29
CA PHE A 103 -5.68 4.76 -5.30
C PHE A 103 -6.31 3.47 -5.81
N ARG A 104 -7.60 3.50 -6.16
CA ARG A 104 -8.33 2.34 -6.70
C ARG A 104 -9.26 2.75 -7.83
N ARG A 105 -9.28 1.96 -8.91
CA ARG A 105 -10.30 2.06 -9.96
C ARG A 105 -11.57 1.37 -9.48
N LEU A 106 -12.70 2.04 -9.62
CA LEU A 106 -14.01 1.50 -9.27
C LEU A 106 -14.67 0.81 -10.48
N PRO A 107 -15.64 -0.10 -10.26
CA PRO A 107 -16.35 -0.77 -11.34
C PRO A 107 -17.11 0.17 -12.29
N ASN A 108 -17.52 1.34 -11.82
CA ASN A 108 -18.17 2.38 -12.64
C ASN A 108 -17.20 3.18 -13.52
N GLY A 109 -15.89 2.88 -13.47
CA GLY A 109 -14.83 3.58 -14.19
C GLY A 109 -14.24 4.78 -13.43
N ASN A 110 -14.84 5.21 -12.33
CA ASN A 110 -14.28 6.25 -11.47
C ASN A 110 -13.00 5.78 -10.78
N THR A 111 -12.22 6.73 -10.28
CA THR A 111 -11.02 6.44 -9.50
C THR A 111 -11.12 7.11 -8.14
N ILE A 112 -10.92 6.34 -7.05
CA ILE A 112 -10.70 6.94 -5.74
C ILE A 112 -9.21 7.03 -5.45
N PHE A 113 -8.78 8.07 -4.74
CA PHE A 113 -7.40 8.24 -4.31
C PHE A 113 -7.30 9.02 -3.00
N LEU A 114 -6.22 8.75 -2.27
CA LEU A 114 -5.81 9.52 -1.09
C LEU A 114 -5.07 10.79 -1.51
N GLY A 115 -5.29 11.86 -0.77
CA GLY A 115 -4.55 13.10 -0.95
C GLY A 115 -4.41 13.89 0.36
N TRP A 116 -3.45 14.83 0.37
CA TRP A 116 -3.21 15.75 1.48
C TRP A 116 -3.84 17.12 1.23
N GLU A 117 -4.41 17.67 2.30
CA GLU A 117 -4.85 19.06 2.40
C GLU A 117 -4.25 19.71 3.65
N VAL A 118 -4.20 21.04 3.66
CA VAL A 118 -3.81 21.78 4.87
C VAL A 118 -4.97 21.75 5.86
N VAL A 119 -4.70 21.27 7.07
CA VAL A 119 -5.68 21.30 8.17
C VAL A 119 -5.89 22.74 8.63
N PRO A 120 -7.13 23.25 8.66
CA PRO A 120 -7.42 24.58 9.22
C PRO A 120 -6.91 24.71 10.66
N LEU A 121 -6.34 25.85 11.00
CA LEU A 121 -5.67 26.06 12.30
C LEU A 121 -6.61 25.85 13.49
N GLU A 122 -7.88 26.20 13.36
CA GLU A 122 -8.91 25.97 14.38
C GLU A 122 -9.17 24.49 14.62
N ILE A 123 -9.05 23.64 13.59
CA ILE A 123 -9.16 22.18 13.70
C ILE A 123 -7.87 21.60 14.25
N GLU A 124 -6.70 22.04 13.74
CA GLU A 124 -5.40 21.60 14.21
C GLU A 124 -5.24 21.76 15.74
N ARG A 125 -5.76 22.85 16.30
CA ARG A 125 -5.73 23.11 17.76
C ARG A 125 -6.56 22.11 18.58
N ARG A 126 -7.52 21.45 17.95
CA ARG A 126 -8.38 20.42 18.58
C ARG A 126 -7.75 19.03 18.52
N ILE A 127 -6.79 18.80 17.63
CA ILE A 127 -6.07 17.52 17.52
C ILE A 127 -5.08 17.38 18.69
N PRO A 128 -5.28 16.40 19.59
CA PRO A 128 -4.43 16.25 20.76
C PRO A 128 -3.12 15.50 20.43
N GLY A 129 -2.12 15.64 21.31
CA GLY A 129 -0.87 14.85 21.27
C GLY A 129 0.15 15.34 20.25
N GLY A 130 1.11 14.45 19.95
CA GLY A 130 2.24 14.72 19.07
C GLY A 130 3.37 15.52 19.74
N LEU A 131 4.55 15.53 19.11
CA LEU A 131 5.71 16.29 19.55
C LEU A 131 5.44 17.80 19.34
N PRO A 132 5.57 18.63 20.39
CA PRO A 132 5.42 20.08 20.26
C PRO A 132 6.42 20.68 19.26
N ASN A 133 6.03 21.75 18.56
CA ASN A 133 6.87 22.52 17.64
C ASN A 133 7.45 21.70 16.46
N THR A 134 6.71 20.70 16.00
CA THR A 134 7.13 19.81 14.90
C THR A 134 6.16 19.86 13.71
N ARG A 135 5.54 21.03 13.47
CA ARG A 135 4.72 21.26 12.27
C ARG A 135 5.54 21.05 10.99
N HIS A 136 4.87 20.92 9.87
CA HIS A 136 5.55 20.89 8.58
C HIS A 136 6.37 22.18 8.35
N PRO A 137 7.47 22.15 7.58
CA PRO A 137 8.27 23.35 7.29
C PRO A 137 7.49 24.53 6.69
N ASN A 138 6.35 24.27 6.05
CA ASN A 138 5.43 25.31 5.54
C ASN A 138 4.55 25.92 6.65
N ASP A 139 4.86 25.68 7.92
CA ASP A 139 4.11 26.12 9.10
C ASP A 139 2.63 25.69 9.08
N CYS A 140 2.36 24.46 8.70
CA CYS A 140 1.03 23.84 8.69
C CYS A 140 1.08 22.40 9.18
N MET A 141 -0.11 21.82 9.40
CA MET A 141 -0.34 20.39 9.52
C MET A 141 -1.10 19.95 8.27
N TYR A 142 -0.71 18.83 7.69
CA TYR A 142 -1.48 18.19 6.63
C TYR A 142 -2.44 17.15 7.20
N GLY A 143 -3.60 17.00 6.57
CA GLY A 143 -4.58 15.94 6.85
C GLY A 143 -4.96 15.21 5.57
N ASP A 144 -5.48 14.01 5.74
CA ASP A 144 -5.86 13.16 4.62
C ASP A 144 -7.23 13.51 4.06
N PHE A 145 -7.40 13.39 2.75
CA PHE A 145 -8.70 13.35 2.08
C PHE A 145 -8.79 12.14 1.14
N ILE A 146 -10.00 11.75 0.78
CA ILE A 146 -10.30 10.84 -0.31
C ILE A 146 -11.15 11.59 -1.32
N TYR A 147 -10.74 11.58 -2.59
CA TYR A 147 -11.59 11.97 -3.70
C TYR A 147 -11.97 10.76 -4.54
N GLU A 148 -13.22 10.71 -4.97
CA GLU A 148 -13.67 9.93 -6.12
C GLU A 148 -13.81 10.86 -7.30
N ILE A 149 -13.11 10.55 -8.39
CA ILE A 149 -13.16 11.30 -9.63
C ILE A 149 -13.72 10.47 -10.76
N THR A 150 -14.48 11.12 -11.62
CA THR A 150 -14.90 10.55 -12.90
C THR A 150 -13.71 10.40 -13.87
N PRO A 151 -13.84 9.63 -14.97
CA PRO A 151 -12.76 9.50 -15.97
C PRO A 151 -12.27 10.83 -16.57
N ASP A 152 -13.14 11.85 -16.63
CA ASP A 152 -12.81 13.21 -17.07
C ASP A 152 -12.24 14.12 -15.95
N GLY A 153 -12.05 13.57 -14.74
CA GLY A 153 -11.35 14.22 -13.62
C GLY A 153 -12.23 15.07 -12.71
N ARG A 154 -13.56 15.06 -12.89
CA ARG A 154 -14.50 15.80 -12.01
C ARG A 154 -14.68 15.03 -10.70
N VAL A 155 -14.58 15.74 -9.56
CA VAL A 155 -14.86 15.17 -8.24
C VAL A 155 -16.36 14.87 -8.10
N GLU A 156 -16.69 13.60 -7.80
CA GLU A 156 -18.07 13.13 -7.62
C GLU A 156 -18.39 12.84 -6.16
N TRP A 157 -17.39 12.46 -5.39
CA TRP A 157 -17.51 12.24 -3.94
C TRP A 157 -16.19 12.59 -3.25
N GLU A 158 -16.33 13.08 -1.99
CA GLU A 158 -15.19 13.46 -1.18
C GLU A 158 -15.39 13.13 0.29
N TRP A 159 -14.27 12.86 0.97
CA TRP A 159 -14.18 12.70 2.41
C TRP A 159 -12.89 13.37 2.91
N HIS A 160 -12.94 14.01 4.09
CA HIS A 160 -11.81 14.74 4.66
C HIS A 160 -11.62 14.38 6.13
N ALA A 161 -10.46 13.89 6.50
CA ALA A 161 -10.16 13.48 7.87
C ALA A 161 -10.39 14.64 8.86
N CYS A 162 -9.96 15.84 8.51
CA CYS A 162 -10.12 17.02 9.40
C CYS A 162 -11.56 17.49 9.59
N ARG A 163 -12.48 17.16 8.67
CA ARG A 163 -13.89 17.58 8.69
C ARG A 163 -14.83 16.47 9.16
N ASP A 164 -14.57 15.25 8.70
CA ASP A 164 -15.51 14.15 8.78
C ASP A 164 -15.19 13.19 9.95
N MET A 165 -13.98 13.26 10.55
CA MET A 165 -13.62 12.60 11.81
C MET A 165 -13.83 13.52 13.02
N GLU A 166 -14.07 12.93 14.17
CA GLU A 166 -14.04 13.62 15.47
C GLU A 166 -12.59 13.67 15.95
N VAL A 167 -11.82 14.63 15.43
CA VAL A 167 -10.35 14.68 15.54
C VAL A 167 -9.83 14.59 16.99
N GLU A 168 -10.61 15.01 17.97
CA GLU A 168 -10.28 14.93 19.40
C GLU A 168 -10.17 13.49 19.91
N LYS A 169 -10.81 12.53 19.26
CA LYS A 169 -10.76 11.11 19.61
C LYS A 169 -9.48 10.42 19.16
N TYR A 170 -8.68 11.07 18.29
CA TYR A 170 -7.52 10.46 17.65
C TYR A 170 -6.23 11.20 18.01
N PRO A 171 -5.71 11.03 19.24
CA PRO A 171 -4.47 11.67 19.63
C PRO A 171 -3.29 11.19 18.80
N ILE A 172 -2.51 12.12 18.30
CA ILE A 172 -1.21 11.83 17.68
C ILE A 172 -0.30 11.24 18.77
N SER A 173 0.37 10.12 18.48
CA SER A 173 1.32 9.51 19.42
C SER A 173 2.37 10.53 19.89
N PRO A 174 2.76 10.55 21.17
CA PRO A 174 3.76 11.48 21.69
C PRO A 174 5.12 11.45 20.97
N SER A 175 5.45 10.35 20.31
CA SER A 175 6.68 10.20 19.51
C SER A 175 6.56 10.70 18.07
N GLN A 176 5.37 11.05 17.62
CA GLN A 176 5.11 11.48 16.24
C GLN A 176 5.10 13.01 16.12
N ARG A 177 5.54 13.48 14.95
CA ARG A 177 5.52 14.90 14.60
C ARG A 177 4.08 15.39 14.38
N ARG A 178 3.88 16.69 14.53
CA ARG A 178 2.61 17.38 14.22
C ARG A 178 2.59 17.96 12.80
N ASP A 179 3.38 17.44 11.90
CA ASP A 179 3.39 17.81 10.48
C ASP A 179 2.23 17.19 9.68
N GLU A 180 1.64 16.12 10.21
CA GLU A 180 0.57 15.38 9.55
C GLU A 180 -0.36 14.72 10.57
N PHE A 181 -1.67 14.77 10.29
CA PHE A 181 -2.72 14.07 11.03
C PHE A 181 -3.14 12.80 10.32
N ALA A 182 -3.20 11.67 11.05
CA ALA A 182 -3.63 10.35 10.65
C ALA A 182 -2.67 9.57 9.73
N HIS A 183 -2.18 10.13 8.64
CA HIS A 183 -1.33 9.44 7.65
C HIS A 183 -2.01 8.20 7.08
N ALA A 184 -3.09 8.42 6.32
CA ALA A 184 -3.76 7.34 5.59
C ALA A 184 -2.82 6.73 4.55
N ASN A 185 -2.72 5.40 4.47
CA ASN A 185 -1.78 4.74 3.58
C ASN A 185 -2.36 3.55 2.78
N ALA A 186 -3.62 3.21 3.01
CA ALA A 186 -4.35 2.22 2.23
C ALA A 186 -5.84 2.56 2.19
N ILE A 187 -6.47 2.35 1.04
CA ILE A 187 -7.93 2.42 0.84
C ILE A 187 -8.37 1.23 0.00
N SER A 188 -9.47 0.59 0.42
CA SER A 188 -10.07 -0.51 -0.33
C SER A 188 -11.59 -0.34 -0.37
N PRO A 189 -12.19 -0.13 -1.57
CA PRO A 189 -13.64 -0.10 -1.72
C PRO A 189 -14.24 -1.44 -1.32
N LEU A 190 -15.32 -1.41 -0.54
CA LEU A 190 -16.05 -2.59 -0.11
C LEU A 190 -17.28 -2.81 -0.99
N SER A 191 -17.61 -4.07 -1.27
CA SER A 191 -18.85 -4.43 -1.99
C SER A 191 -20.11 -3.94 -1.30
N SER A 192 -20.05 -3.71 0.03
CA SER A 192 -21.13 -3.09 0.82
C SER A 192 -21.29 -1.58 0.61
N GLY A 193 -20.45 -0.96 -0.23
CA GLY A 193 -20.49 0.47 -0.52
C GLY A 193 -19.63 1.35 0.41
N GLY A 194 -18.99 0.78 1.43
CA GLY A 194 -18.04 1.51 2.29
C GLY A 194 -16.62 1.57 1.71
N ILE A 195 -15.73 2.28 2.41
CA ILE A 195 -14.30 2.31 2.10
C ILE A 195 -13.54 1.87 3.35
N LEU A 196 -12.83 0.74 3.25
CA LEU A 196 -11.84 0.34 4.26
C LEU A 196 -10.63 1.26 4.13
N ILE A 197 -10.15 1.80 5.25
CA ILE A 197 -9.01 2.73 5.31
C ILE A 197 -8.04 2.34 6.41
N SER A 198 -6.75 2.57 6.20
CA SER A 198 -5.69 2.40 7.20
C SER A 198 -5.07 3.74 7.52
N PHE A 199 -5.09 4.13 8.80
CA PHE A 199 -4.43 5.31 9.36
C PHE A 199 -3.16 4.88 10.10
N ARG A 200 -2.03 5.02 9.43
CA ARG A 200 -0.73 4.53 9.90
C ARG A 200 -0.31 5.12 11.25
N ARG A 201 -0.38 6.46 11.40
CA ARG A 201 0.06 7.14 12.62
C ARG A 201 -0.87 6.94 13.81
N LEU A 202 -2.09 6.48 13.56
CA LEU A 202 -3.09 6.19 14.58
C LEU A 202 -3.14 4.72 14.97
N ASN A 203 -2.37 3.84 14.31
CA ASN A 203 -2.49 2.38 14.46
C ASN A 203 -3.93 1.89 14.32
N THR A 204 -4.69 2.50 13.40
CA THR A 204 -6.14 2.31 13.27
C THR A 204 -6.47 1.92 11.84
N ILE A 205 -7.35 0.95 11.69
CA ILE A 205 -8.08 0.69 10.45
C ILE A 205 -9.56 0.95 10.68
N GLY A 206 -10.28 1.31 9.64
CA GLY A 206 -11.71 1.58 9.79
C GLY A 206 -12.47 1.52 8.48
N VAL A 207 -13.79 1.57 8.57
CA VAL A 207 -14.69 1.63 7.42
C VAL A 207 -15.46 2.95 7.43
N ILE A 208 -15.25 3.73 6.38
CA ILE A 208 -16.00 4.96 6.11
C ILE A 208 -17.30 4.59 5.42
N ASP A 209 -18.43 5.04 5.97
CA ASP A 209 -19.72 4.99 5.32
C ASP A 209 -19.80 6.13 4.30
N ARG A 210 -20.03 5.80 3.03
CA ARG A 210 -20.01 6.80 1.95
C ARG A 210 -21.20 7.78 1.98
N GLN A 211 -22.33 7.38 2.54
CA GLN A 211 -23.53 8.24 2.59
C GLN A 211 -23.39 9.27 3.71
N THR A 212 -22.99 8.82 4.90
CA THR A 212 -22.87 9.66 6.08
C THR A 212 -21.51 10.33 6.22
N ARG A 213 -20.49 9.84 5.52
CA ARG A 213 -19.07 10.22 5.63
C ARG A 213 -18.47 9.96 7.01
N LYS A 214 -19.12 9.15 7.84
CA LYS A 214 -18.66 8.83 9.20
C LYS A 214 -17.96 7.48 9.24
N MET A 215 -17.10 7.33 10.24
CA MET A 215 -16.53 6.03 10.56
C MET A 215 -17.65 5.12 11.08
N LYS A 216 -17.98 4.07 10.32
CA LYS A 216 -18.99 3.07 10.65
C LYS A 216 -18.46 1.98 11.55
N TRP A 217 -17.20 1.66 11.39
CA TRP A 217 -16.46 0.66 12.13
C TRP A 217 -15.00 1.09 12.20
N GLU A 218 -14.33 0.82 13.31
CA GLU A 218 -12.91 1.06 13.46
C GLU A 218 -12.30 0.12 14.51
N HIS A 219 -11.02 -0.16 14.32
CA HIS A 219 -10.22 -0.90 15.29
C HIS A 219 -8.83 -0.30 15.37
N ARG A 220 -8.38 -0.06 16.60
CA ARG A 220 -7.04 0.41 16.92
C ARG A 220 -6.27 -0.68 17.66
N ASP A 221 -5.05 -0.95 17.21
CA ASP A 221 -4.14 -1.84 17.93
C ASP A 221 -2.70 -1.30 17.83
N ASP A 222 -2.21 -0.77 18.94
CA ASP A 222 -0.86 -0.19 19.02
C ASP A 222 0.25 -1.25 18.80
N SER A 223 -0.07 -2.55 18.90
CA SER A 223 0.86 -3.64 18.59
C SER A 223 1.16 -3.80 17.11
N TRP A 224 0.38 -3.18 16.22
CA TRP A 224 0.67 -3.19 14.78
C TRP A 224 1.89 -2.34 14.42
N GLY A 225 2.17 -1.30 15.23
CA GLY A 225 3.35 -0.48 15.04
C GLY A 225 3.42 0.18 13.67
N MET A 226 2.42 1.00 13.32
CA MET A 226 2.32 1.76 12.07
C MET A 226 2.05 0.87 10.85
N GLN A 227 0.95 0.15 10.85
CA GLN A 227 0.54 -0.80 9.81
C GLN A 227 0.41 -0.20 8.41
N HIS A 228 0.47 -1.08 7.40
CA HIS A 228 0.21 -0.79 5.99
C HIS A 228 -0.72 -1.84 5.36
N ASP A 229 -1.28 -1.50 4.18
CA ASP A 229 -1.92 -2.42 3.26
C ASP A 229 -3.07 -3.24 3.87
N CYS A 230 -4.14 -2.58 4.30
CA CYS A 230 -5.34 -3.28 4.75
C CYS A 230 -6.24 -3.62 3.57
N GLU A 231 -6.50 -4.93 3.38
CA GLU A 231 -7.32 -5.44 2.27
C GLU A 231 -8.44 -6.35 2.78
N PRO A 232 -9.68 -6.19 2.29
CA PRO A 232 -10.78 -7.06 2.65
C PRO A 232 -10.64 -8.42 1.97
N LEU A 233 -10.97 -9.49 2.68
CA LEU A 233 -11.04 -10.85 2.16
C LEU A 233 -12.47 -11.27 1.86
N ALA A 234 -12.65 -12.25 0.97
CA ALA A 234 -13.96 -12.78 0.59
C ALA A 234 -14.74 -13.40 1.79
N ASN A 235 -14.03 -13.88 2.82
CA ASN A 235 -14.62 -14.40 4.06
C ASN A 235 -15.07 -13.30 5.04
N GLY A 236 -14.86 -12.03 4.68
CA GLY A 236 -15.17 -10.85 5.50
C GLY A 236 -14.07 -10.44 6.48
N ASN A 237 -12.99 -11.18 6.56
CA ASN A 237 -11.80 -10.79 7.33
C ASN A 237 -10.98 -9.73 6.60
N ILE A 238 -9.98 -9.18 7.28
CA ILE A 238 -9.10 -8.13 6.76
C ILE A 238 -7.66 -8.60 6.91
N THR A 239 -6.87 -8.54 5.82
CA THR A 239 -5.42 -8.69 5.92
C THR A 239 -4.76 -7.35 6.09
N LEU A 240 -3.63 -7.31 6.81
CA LEU A 240 -2.77 -6.12 6.90
C LEU A 240 -1.33 -6.50 7.23
N PHE A 241 -0.41 -5.59 6.90
CA PHE A 241 1.00 -5.68 7.28
C PHE A 241 1.25 -4.85 8.54
N ALA A 242 1.45 -5.52 9.67
CA ALA A 242 1.81 -4.89 10.94
C ALA A 242 3.32 -4.66 10.97
N ASN A 243 3.77 -3.42 10.78
CA ASN A 243 5.18 -3.09 10.61
C ASN A 243 6.02 -3.31 11.88
N GLY A 244 5.41 -3.19 13.07
CA GLY A 244 6.11 -3.43 14.32
C GLY A 244 7.06 -2.31 14.75
N CYS A 245 6.87 -1.09 14.20
CA CYS A 245 7.64 0.08 14.61
C CYS A 245 7.30 0.52 16.03
N ASN A 246 8.32 0.88 16.81
CA ASN A 246 8.18 1.52 18.13
C ASN A 246 7.48 0.67 19.20
N ILE A 247 7.38 -0.65 19.02
CA ILE A 247 6.66 -1.54 19.97
C ILE A 247 7.56 -2.40 20.84
N ALA A 248 8.82 -2.60 20.48
CA ALA A 248 9.73 -3.47 21.22
C ALA A 248 11.19 -3.06 21.07
N ILE A 249 12.04 -3.56 22.02
CA ILE A 249 13.50 -3.44 21.92
C ILE A 249 14.02 -4.16 20.67
N ASN A 250 13.41 -5.30 20.33
CA ASN A 250 13.69 -6.07 19.12
C ASN A 250 12.45 -6.02 18.20
N PRO A 251 12.32 -5.00 17.34
CA PRO A 251 11.15 -4.87 16.49
C PRO A 251 11.09 -5.97 15.42
N PHE A 252 9.88 -6.40 15.09
CA PHE A 252 9.59 -7.36 14.03
C PHE A 252 8.25 -7.06 13.38
N SER A 253 8.11 -7.43 12.12
CA SER A 253 6.86 -7.29 11.38
C SER A 253 6.03 -8.58 11.43
N ARG A 254 4.73 -8.41 11.14
CA ARG A 254 3.77 -9.51 11.00
C ARG A 254 2.90 -9.27 9.78
N ALA A 255 2.58 -10.32 9.04
CA ALA A 255 1.43 -10.33 8.15
C ALA A 255 0.28 -10.97 8.93
N ILE A 256 -0.86 -10.30 9.03
CA ILE A 256 -1.97 -10.78 9.85
C ILE A 256 -3.28 -10.82 9.07
N GLU A 257 -4.17 -11.71 9.48
CA GLU A 257 -5.59 -11.74 9.12
C GLU A 257 -6.41 -11.50 10.38
N LEU A 258 -7.23 -10.45 10.36
CA LEU A 258 -8.10 -10.00 11.45
C LEU A 258 -9.55 -10.35 11.15
N ASP A 259 -10.28 -10.92 12.11
CA ASP A 259 -11.74 -10.98 12.08
C ASP A 259 -12.32 -9.65 12.62
N PRO A 260 -12.96 -8.81 11.78
CA PRO A 260 -13.46 -7.51 12.22
C PRO A 260 -14.65 -7.58 13.17
N ARG A 261 -15.26 -8.76 13.35
CA ARG A 261 -16.41 -8.97 14.27
C ARG A 261 -15.95 -9.24 15.71
N THR A 262 -14.80 -9.94 15.84
CA THR A 262 -14.24 -10.35 17.14
C THR A 262 -13.01 -9.55 17.52
N TYR A 263 -12.43 -8.79 16.58
CA TYR A 263 -11.16 -8.06 16.70
C TYR A 263 -9.96 -8.97 16.96
N GLN A 264 -10.07 -10.25 16.63
CA GLN A 264 -9.01 -11.22 16.87
C GLN A 264 -8.19 -11.46 15.60
N THR A 265 -6.88 -11.57 15.78
CA THR A 265 -5.99 -12.10 14.74
C THR A 265 -6.24 -13.61 14.62
N VAL A 266 -6.79 -14.03 13.47
CA VAL A 266 -7.13 -15.44 13.18
C VAL A 266 -6.02 -16.17 12.43
N TRP A 267 -5.11 -15.44 11.82
CA TRP A 267 -3.89 -15.97 11.20
C TRP A 267 -2.77 -14.94 11.31
N GLU A 268 -1.54 -15.43 11.49
CA GLU A 268 -0.35 -14.58 11.57
C GLU A 268 0.86 -15.30 10.95
N TYR A 269 1.65 -14.55 10.19
CA TYR A 269 3.02 -14.91 9.84
C TYR A 269 4.00 -13.95 10.50
N ARG A 270 5.05 -14.50 11.09
CA ARG A 270 6.24 -13.77 11.57
C ARG A 270 7.50 -14.58 11.29
N GLY A 271 8.64 -13.91 11.23
CA GLY A 271 9.92 -14.59 11.06
C GLY A 271 10.25 -15.57 12.20
N LYS A 272 11.09 -16.53 11.90
CA LYS A 272 11.63 -17.49 12.89
C LYS A 272 13.17 -17.51 12.79
N PRO A 273 13.88 -16.80 13.72
CA PRO A 273 13.41 -15.93 14.82
C PRO A 273 12.67 -14.67 14.33
N SER A 274 11.83 -14.06 15.19
CA SER A 274 10.93 -12.96 14.80
C SER A 274 11.66 -11.79 14.14
N TYR A 275 12.85 -11.41 14.59
CA TYR A 275 13.67 -10.33 14.06
C TYR A 275 14.18 -10.54 12.63
N THR A 276 14.03 -11.76 12.07
CA THR A 276 14.41 -12.04 10.66
C THR A 276 13.41 -11.48 9.64
N PHE A 277 12.26 -11.00 10.11
CA PHE A 277 11.22 -10.38 9.30
C PHE A 277 10.88 -9.01 9.89
N PHE A 278 11.40 -7.94 9.27
CA PHE A 278 11.17 -6.58 9.72
C PHE A 278 11.27 -5.56 8.60
N SER A 279 10.18 -4.86 8.35
CA SER A 279 10.09 -3.69 7.48
C SER A 279 9.39 -2.56 8.24
N PRO A 280 10.11 -1.50 8.66
CA PRO A 280 9.59 -0.45 9.53
C PRO A 280 8.56 0.46 8.86
N HIS A 281 8.47 0.44 7.55
CA HIS A 281 7.53 1.23 6.75
C HIS A 281 7.20 0.49 5.46
N ILE A 282 6.25 1.03 4.66
CA ILE A 282 5.77 0.40 3.42
C ILE A 282 5.35 -1.06 3.63
N SER A 283 5.38 -1.89 2.60
CA SER A 283 5.05 -3.33 2.64
C SER A 283 3.58 -3.64 2.40
N GLY A 284 3.30 -4.91 2.12
CA GLY A 284 1.95 -5.35 1.83
C GLY A 284 1.75 -6.86 1.99
N VAL A 285 0.47 -7.25 1.99
CA VAL A 285 0.01 -8.63 2.17
C VAL A 285 -1.12 -8.91 1.19
N GLN A 286 -0.98 -9.95 0.39
CA GLN A 286 -2.06 -10.41 -0.50
C GLN A 286 -2.38 -11.88 -0.24
N ARG A 287 -3.64 -12.19 0.10
CA ARG A 287 -4.13 -13.57 0.11
C ARG A 287 -4.32 -14.04 -1.33
N LEU A 288 -3.69 -15.16 -1.67
CA LEU A 288 -3.75 -15.76 -3.00
C LEU A 288 -4.89 -16.76 -3.12
N CYS A 289 -5.29 -17.07 -4.36
CA CYS A 289 -6.39 -18.01 -4.64
C CYS A 289 -6.10 -19.45 -4.15
N SER A 290 -4.84 -19.84 -4.00
CA SER A 290 -4.41 -21.12 -3.41
C SER A 290 -4.62 -21.20 -1.90
N GLY A 291 -4.91 -20.09 -1.23
CA GLY A 291 -4.90 -19.96 0.23
C GLY A 291 -3.54 -19.53 0.80
N ASN A 292 -2.47 -19.55 0.01
CA ASN A 292 -1.18 -19.00 0.40
C ASN A 292 -1.25 -17.46 0.53
N THR A 293 -0.21 -16.86 1.09
CA THR A 293 -0.12 -15.41 1.25
C THR A 293 1.17 -14.90 0.63
N LEU A 294 1.06 -13.98 -0.33
CA LEU A 294 2.19 -13.19 -0.80
C LEU A 294 2.46 -12.07 0.20
N ILE A 295 3.71 -11.92 0.60
CA ILE A 295 4.19 -10.89 1.52
C ILE A 295 5.27 -10.08 0.83
N CYS A 296 5.08 -8.77 0.81
CA CYS A 296 6.07 -7.80 0.39
C CYS A 296 6.79 -7.24 1.63
N GLU A 297 8.01 -7.68 1.92
CA GLU A 297 8.90 -7.07 2.92
C GLU A 297 9.61 -5.89 2.22
N GLY A 298 8.87 -4.78 2.10
CA GLY A 298 9.13 -3.74 1.12
C GLY A 298 10.47 -3.02 1.28
N GLN A 299 10.92 -2.73 2.51
CA GLN A 299 12.20 -2.04 2.75
C GLN A 299 13.40 -2.76 2.15
N TRP A 300 13.31 -4.07 1.97
CA TRP A 300 14.42 -4.90 1.51
C TRP A 300 14.21 -5.43 0.09
N GLY A 301 13.13 -5.02 -0.57
CA GLY A 301 12.75 -5.53 -1.89
C GLY A 301 12.55 -7.04 -1.91
N ARG A 302 12.22 -7.63 -0.75
CA ARG A 302 11.98 -9.06 -0.60
C ARG A 302 10.50 -9.36 -0.76
N LEU A 303 10.17 -10.17 -1.75
CA LEU A 303 8.83 -10.67 -2.03
C LEU A 303 8.83 -12.16 -1.75
N PHE A 304 7.90 -12.66 -0.95
CA PHE A 304 7.86 -14.08 -0.65
C PHE A 304 6.43 -14.57 -0.41
N GLU A 305 6.21 -15.83 -0.70
CA GLU A 305 4.92 -16.51 -0.52
C GLU A 305 5.04 -17.54 0.58
N VAL A 306 4.05 -17.55 1.48
CA VAL A 306 3.96 -18.52 2.56
C VAL A 306 2.67 -19.31 2.50
N THR A 307 2.74 -20.59 2.86
CA THR A 307 1.55 -21.42 3.07
C THR A 307 0.75 -20.96 4.29
N PRO A 308 -0.51 -21.42 4.49
CA PRO A 308 -1.25 -21.19 5.72
C PRO A 308 -0.51 -21.65 7.00
N ALA A 309 0.35 -22.67 6.89
CA ALA A 309 1.20 -23.17 7.99
C ALA A 309 2.45 -22.30 8.24
N GLY A 310 2.74 -21.35 7.35
CA GLY A 310 3.87 -20.42 7.47
C GLY A 310 5.17 -20.93 6.83
N ASP A 311 5.12 -21.97 5.98
CA ASP A 311 6.28 -22.38 5.17
C ASP A 311 6.50 -21.45 4.03
N ILE A 312 7.74 -20.97 3.82
CA ILE A 312 8.10 -20.18 2.63
C ILE A 312 8.21 -21.15 1.45
N VAL A 313 7.38 -20.93 0.42
CA VAL A 313 7.34 -21.74 -0.81
C VAL A 313 7.86 -20.99 -2.04
N TRP A 314 7.93 -19.68 -1.97
CA TRP A 314 8.59 -18.84 -2.97
C TRP A 314 9.24 -17.65 -2.29
N GLU A 315 10.43 -17.27 -2.76
CA GLU A 315 11.15 -16.10 -2.26
C GLU A 315 11.98 -15.47 -3.36
N TYR A 316 11.83 -14.16 -3.52
CA TYR A 316 12.53 -13.35 -4.49
C TYR A 316 13.01 -12.05 -3.86
N VAL A 317 14.24 -11.66 -4.17
CA VAL A 317 14.79 -10.35 -3.80
C VAL A 317 15.04 -9.55 -5.06
N SER A 318 14.41 -8.39 -5.16
CA SER A 318 14.47 -7.53 -6.35
C SER A 318 15.88 -7.06 -6.65
N PRO A 319 16.42 -7.29 -7.86
CA PRO A 319 17.65 -6.69 -8.32
C PRO A 319 17.45 -5.27 -8.89
N PHE A 320 16.20 -4.87 -9.08
CA PHE A 320 15.84 -3.58 -9.65
C PHE A 320 15.80 -2.51 -8.56
N MET A 321 16.34 -1.34 -8.86
CA MET A 321 16.58 -0.30 -7.87
C MET A 321 16.05 1.06 -8.32
N GLY A 322 15.72 1.89 -7.33
CA GLY A 322 15.58 3.33 -7.45
C GLY A 322 16.48 4.02 -6.43
N PRO A 323 16.66 5.34 -6.48
CA PRO A 323 17.39 6.07 -5.46
C PRO A 323 16.59 6.17 -4.15
N ASP A 324 17.25 5.99 -3.02
CA ASP A 324 16.71 6.31 -1.70
C ASP A 324 16.69 7.82 -1.44
N ARG A 325 16.44 8.23 -0.19
CA ARG A 325 16.40 9.65 0.21
C ARG A 325 17.76 10.36 0.13
N ASN A 326 18.85 9.61 0.14
CA ASN A 326 20.23 10.11 0.04
C ASN A 326 20.76 10.03 -1.39
N GLY A 327 19.99 9.42 -2.31
CA GLY A 327 20.41 9.15 -3.67
C GLY A 327 21.13 7.81 -3.86
N ASP A 328 21.23 7.00 -2.80
CA ASP A 328 21.85 5.68 -2.87
C ASP A 328 20.92 4.65 -3.52
N PRO A 329 21.46 3.63 -4.24
CA PRO A 329 20.63 2.58 -4.80
C PRO A 329 19.85 1.80 -3.73
N SER A 330 18.55 1.71 -3.89
CA SER A 330 17.63 0.99 -2.99
C SER A 330 16.65 0.14 -3.80
N ASN A 331 16.42 -1.09 -3.35
CA ASN A 331 15.42 -1.98 -3.93
C ASN A 331 14.09 -1.97 -3.18
N GLU A 332 13.79 -0.88 -2.47
CA GLU A 332 12.52 -0.72 -1.76
C GLU A 332 11.31 -0.86 -2.69
N VAL A 333 10.30 -1.61 -2.23
CA VAL A 333 9.02 -1.84 -2.94
C VAL A 333 7.88 -1.47 -2.01
N PHE A 334 6.96 -0.58 -2.48
CA PHE A 334 5.82 -0.18 -1.66
C PHE A 334 4.85 -1.34 -1.44
N ARG A 335 4.42 -2.00 -2.53
CA ARG A 335 3.56 -3.18 -2.57
C ARG A 335 3.87 -4.05 -3.78
N ALA A 336 3.51 -5.32 -3.71
CA ALA A 336 3.57 -6.26 -4.81
C ALA A 336 2.25 -7.03 -4.90
N TYR A 337 1.85 -7.39 -6.12
CA TYR A 337 0.63 -8.16 -6.37
C TYR A 337 0.93 -9.35 -7.26
N ARG A 338 0.40 -10.52 -6.89
CA ARG A 338 0.41 -11.72 -7.74
C ARG A 338 -0.92 -11.90 -8.43
N TYR A 339 -0.85 -12.11 -9.74
CA TYR A 339 -1.99 -12.42 -10.61
C TYR A 339 -1.88 -13.86 -11.07
N ALA A 340 -2.92 -14.67 -10.86
CA ALA A 340 -2.96 -16.04 -11.34
C ALA A 340 -2.89 -16.06 -12.88
N VAL A 341 -2.40 -17.18 -13.44
CA VAL A 341 -2.24 -17.36 -14.90
C VAL A 341 -3.56 -17.14 -15.63
N GLU A 342 -4.68 -17.61 -15.04
CA GLU A 342 -6.02 -17.52 -15.61
C GLU A 342 -6.76 -16.22 -15.29
N SER A 343 -6.14 -15.33 -14.51
CA SER A 343 -6.79 -14.07 -14.14
C SER A 343 -7.04 -13.17 -15.35
N PRO A 344 -8.11 -12.37 -15.38
CA PRO A 344 -8.41 -11.46 -16.49
C PRO A 344 -7.24 -10.51 -16.81
N GLN A 345 -6.46 -10.14 -15.80
CA GLN A 345 -5.30 -9.27 -15.93
C GLN A 345 -4.20 -9.87 -16.83
N ILE A 346 -4.08 -11.18 -16.84
CA ILE A 346 -2.98 -11.91 -17.48
C ILE A 346 -3.42 -12.68 -18.72
N LEU A 347 -4.63 -13.21 -18.71
CA LEU A 347 -5.16 -14.12 -19.72
C LEU A 347 -4.95 -13.57 -21.14
N ASN A 348 -4.37 -14.39 -22.04
CA ASN A 348 -4.03 -14.07 -23.43
C ASN A 348 -2.96 -12.98 -23.64
N ARG A 349 -2.28 -12.50 -22.58
CA ARG A 349 -1.22 -11.48 -22.68
C ARG A 349 0.17 -12.05 -22.51
N VAL A 350 0.32 -13.04 -21.66
CA VAL A 350 1.58 -13.75 -21.47
C VAL A 350 1.44 -15.13 -22.09
N LYS A 351 2.39 -15.49 -22.99
CA LYS A 351 2.46 -16.89 -23.45
C LYS A 351 2.75 -17.76 -22.24
N CYS A 352 1.92 -18.77 -22.01
CA CYS A 352 2.08 -19.67 -20.88
C CYS A 352 3.49 -20.27 -20.91
N ILE A 353 4.32 -19.94 -19.90
CA ILE A 353 5.69 -20.45 -19.77
C ILE A 353 5.67 -21.74 -18.93
N TYR A 354 4.52 -22.04 -18.34
CA TYR A 354 4.30 -23.21 -17.49
C TYR A 354 3.57 -24.31 -18.30
N THR A 355 4.28 -24.98 -19.20
CA THR A 355 3.84 -26.24 -19.85
C THR A 355 4.78 -27.37 -19.49
#